data_3e611eeec8b25260d31a9aad53417758
#
_entry.id   3e611eeec8b25260d31a9aad53417758
#
_cell.length_a   1.000
_cell.length_b   1.000
_cell.length_c   1.000
_cell.angle_alpha   90.00
_cell.angle_beta   90.00
_cell.angle_gamma   90.00
#
_symmetry.space_group_name_H-M   'P 1'
#
loop_
_entity.id
_entity.type
_entity.pdbx_description
1 polymer ?
#
loop_
_entity_poly.entity_id
_entity_poly.type
_entity_poly.pdbx_seq_one_letter_code
_entity_poly.pdbx_strand_id
1 'polypeptide(L)'
;MMSAGAVSEKASFFQRFLLPGFAFKGFVIGGGYATGRELAEFFLVSGPWSGISGMVLAMLLWSLICAATFAFAQAFRAFDYRSFFAALLGPGWIIFEIAYVLFIILVVAVFGAAAGEIGAAIFGIPVMAGSIVLALAIVAATALGNESVERLFKFATPFIYLVYVVFMLLAFTSFGERIADHFAVAASPESWALGGVTYASYNVVGAVVILPLLRHLTSRRDAVIAGLTAGPLAMWPAIMFFVCMVAFYPGIEAETLPSNFMLEKLNNPLFQIGFQLMIFTALLESGVGAIHSINERVDHVLRTRRNIGLGTVARIAIAVTILIGCIFVADRFGLIALIASGYTALAYIFIGVYILPLMTLGIVKLYRNTDRPRLPDDPATS
;
A
#
# COMPACT_ATOMS: atom_id res chain seq x y z
N MET A 1 4.87 -17.75 44.46
CA MET A 1 6.21 -17.24 44.13
C MET A 1 6.64 -17.93 42.87
N MET A 2 6.33 -17.38 41.70
CA MET A 2 6.89 -17.80 40.39
C MET A 2 7.39 -16.54 39.72
N SER A 3 8.68 -16.45 39.57
CA SER A 3 9.47 -15.36 39.01
C SER A 3 9.08 -15.13 37.56
N ALA A 4 8.49 -13.98 37.25
CA ALA A 4 8.32 -13.49 35.90
C ALA A 4 9.63 -12.85 35.42
N GLY A 5 10.52 -13.71 34.93
CA GLY A 5 11.66 -13.28 34.13
C GLY A 5 11.21 -13.01 32.70
N ALA A 6 10.59 -11.85 32.44
CA ALA A 6 10.45 -11.37 31.07
C ALA A 6 11.83 -10.93 30.59
N VAL A 7 12.53 -11.84 29.93
CA VAL A 7 13.72 -11.51 29.14
C VAL A 7 13.23 -10.58 28.03
N SER A 8 13.56 -9.30 28.13
CA SER A 8 13.43 -8.34 27.03
C SER A 8 14.36 -8.81 25.91
N GLU A 9 13.83 -9.64 25.01
CA GLU A 9 14.54 -10.03 23.79
C GLU A 9 14.89 -8.74 23.02
N LYS A 10 16.17 -8.45 22.90
CA LYS A 10 16.63 -7.31 22.11
C LYS A 10 16.13 -7.49 20.69
N ALA A 11 15.32 -6.56 20.20
CA ALA A 11 14.79 -6.59 18.85
C ALA A 11 15.91 -6.86 17.83
N SER A 12 15.71 -7.84 16.95
CA SER A 12 16.73 -8.26 15.97
C SER A 12 17.03 -7.14 14.96
N PHE A 13 18.15 -7.22 14.25
CA PHE A 13 18.51 -6.31 13.16
C PHE A 13 17.38 -6.22 12.13
N PHE A 14 16.79 -7.36 11.77
CA PHE A 14 15.66 -7.42 10.83
C PHE A 14 14.45 -6.65 11.36
N GLN A 15 14.05 -6.85 12.61
CA GLN A 15 12.90 -6.17 13.22
C GLN A 15 13.09 -4.66 13.32
N ARG A 16 14.32 -4.20 13.55
CA ARG A 16 14.63 -2.77 13.72
C ARG A 16 14.72 -2.03 12.38
N PHE A 17 15.36 -2.61 11.36
CA PHE A 17 15.76 -1.88 10.17
C PHE A 17 15.03 -2.31 8.89
N LEU A 18 14.63 -3.57 8.78
CA LEU A 18 14.06 -4.11 7.55
C LEU A 18 12.55 -4.35 7.62
N LEU A 19 12.05 -4.82 8.76
CA LEU A 19 10.64 -5.14 8.94
C LEU A 19 9.70 -3.97 8.62
N PRO A 20 9.96 -2.71 9.06
CA PRO A 20 9.10 -1.59 8.68
C PRO A 20 9.07 -1.34 7.17
N GLY A 21 10.22 -1.45 6.49
CA GLY A 21 10.31 -1.31 5.04
C GLY A 21 9.58 -2.41 4.28
N PHE A 22 9.70 -3.67 4.71
CA PHE A 22 8.95 -4.78 4.12
C PHE A 22 7.45 -4.66 4.36
N ALA A 23 7.03 -4.20 5.54
CA ALA A 23 5.62 -3.96 5.83
C ALA A 23 5.06 -2.81 4.97
N PHE A 24 5.81 -1.71 4.80
CA PHE A 24 5.45 -0.62 3.90
C PHE A 24 5.33 -1.11 2.45
N LYS A 25 6.32 -1.90 1.98
CA LYS A 25 6.26 -2.54 0.67
C LYS A 25 5.01 -3.40 0.50
N GLY A 26 4.66 -4.22 1.50
CA GLY A 26 3.46 -5.06 1.47
C GLY A 26 2.17 -4.25 1.36
N PHE A 27 2.14 -3.06 1.94
CA PHE A 27 1.01 -2.14 1.78
C PHE A 27 0.95 -1.54 0.37
N VAL A 28 2.08 -1.11 -0.20
CA VAL A 28 2.16 -0.48 -1.52
C VAL A 28 1.85 -1.47 -2.65
N ILE A 29 2.27 -2.73 -2.53
CA ILE A 29 1.99 -3.79 -3.50
C ILE A 29 0.52 -4.24 -3.34
N GLY A 30 -0.39 -3.40 -3.82
CA GLY A 30 -1.82 -3.68 -3.92
C GLY A 30 -2.24 -4.05 -5.33
N GLY A 31 -3.56 -4.13 -5.54
CA GLY A 31 -4.12 -4.57 -6.81
C GLY A 31 -3.76 -3.72 -8.02
N GLY A 32 -3.76 -2.39 -7.88
CA GLY A 32 -3.39 -1.48 -8.97
C GLY A 32 -1.93 -1.65 -9.39
N TYR A 33 -1.03 -1.85 -8.43
CA TYR A 33 0.37 -2.18 -8.67
C TYR A 33 0.53 -3.54 -9.38
N ALA A 34 -0.13 -4.59 -8.87
CA ALA A 34 0.00 -5.94 -9.41
C ALA A 34 -0.55 -6.09 -10.83
N THR A 35 -1.53 -5.27 -11.22
CA THR A 35 -2.05 -5.20 -12.60
C THR A 35 -1.16 -4.40 -13.54
N GLY A 36 -0.24 -3.59 -13.01
CA GLY A 36 0.59 -2.66 -13.76
C GLY A 36 -0.10 -1.35 -14.15
N ARG A 37 -1.41 -1.18 -13.85
CA ARG A 37 -2.16 0.01 -14.29
C ARG A 37 -1.67 1.29 -13.62
N GLU A 38 -1.31 1.24 -12.34
CA GLU A 38 -0.72 2.39 -11.65
C GLU A 38 0.61 2.82 -12.27
N LEU A 39 1.46 1.85 -12.63
CA LEU A 39 2.77 2.14 -13.24
C LEU A 39 2.61 2.72 -14.65
N ALA A 40 1.63 2.23 -15.42
CA ALA A 40 1.28 2.80 -16.71
C ALA A 40 0.82 4.26 -16.55
N GLU A 41 -0.10 4.53 -15.62
CA GLU A 41 -0.73 5.84 -15.42
C GLU A 41 0.24 6.91 -14.94
N PHE A 42 1.05 6.59 -13.91
CA PHE A 42 1.87 7.61 -13.25
C PHE A 42 3.29 7.73 -13.79
N PHE A 43 3.80 6.73 -14.50
CA PHE A 43 5.19 6.72 -14.94
C PHE A 43 5.36 6.49 -16.43
N LEU A 44 4.66 5.51 -17.02
CA LEU A 44 4.95 5.09 -18.40
C LEU A 44 4.53 6.16 -19.42
N VAL A 45 3.46 6.89 -19.15
CA VAL A 45 3.01 8.04 -19.97
C VAL A 45 4.08 9.10 -20.19
N SER A 46 5.09 9.17 -19.33
CA SER A 46 6.23 10.09 -19.46
C SER A 46 7.38 9.49 -20.29
N GLY A 47 7.25 8.26 -20.75
CA GLY A 47 8.29 7.51 -21.46
C GLY A 47 9.26 6.73 -20.54
N PRO A 48 10.10 5.86 -21.13
CA PRO A 48 10.95 4.95 -20.38
C PRO A 48 11.87 5.60 -19.36
N TRP A 49 12.72 6.53 -19.75
CA TRP A 49 13.68 7.19 -18.85
C TRP A 49 13.03 8.18 -17.90
N SER A 50 12.04 8.92 -18.39
CA SER A 50 11.28 9.86 -17.55
C SER A 50 10.45 9.11 -16.51
N GLY A 51 9.89 7.96 -16.86
CA GLY A 51 9.20 7.08 -15.91
C GLY A 51 10.13 6.59 -14.80
N ILE A 52 11.33 6.11 -15.14
CA ILE A 52 12.35 5.75 -14.11
C ILE A 52 12.68 6.95 -13.21
N SER A 53 12.84 8.14 -13.79
CA SER A 53 13.12 9.37 -13.01
C SER A 53 11.98 9.69 -12.05
N GLY A 54 10.72 9.53 -12.47
CA GLY A 54 9.53 9.67 -11.61
C GLY A 54 9.51 8.64 -10.49
N MET A 55 9.86 7.39 -10.78
CA MET A 55 9.94 6.31 -9.80
C MET A 55 11.05 6.56 -8.76
N VAL A 56 12.22 7.06 -9.20
CA VAL A 56 13.31 7.44 -8.29
C VAL A 56 12.87 8.60 -7.39
N LEU A 57 12.18 9.60 -7.93
CA LEU A 57 11.62 10.69 -7.14
C LEU A 57 10.62 10.17 -6.09
N ALA A 58 9.69 9.30 -6.48
CA ALA A 58 8.73 8.70 -5.56
C ALA A 58 9.42 7.87 -4.46
N MET A 59 10.46 7.11 -4.82
CA MET A 59 11.31 6.36 -3.88
C MET A 59 11.96 7.27 -2.84
N LEU A 60 12.53 8.40 -3.27
CA LEU A 60 13.16 9.37 -2.37
C LEU A 60 12.13 10.05 -1.45
N LEU A 61 10.96 10.40 -1.99
CA LEU A 61 9.85 10.95 -1.20
C LEU A 61 9.37 9.96 -0.14
N TRP A 62 9.18 8.69 -0.51
CA TRP A 62 8.83 7.66 0.48
C TRP A 62 9.88 7.51 1.56
N SER A 63 11.16 7.47 1.20
CA SER A 63 12.26 7.39 2.16
C SER A 63 12.21 8.56 3.15
N LEU A 64 12.04 9.78 2.66
CA LEU A 64 12.03 10.99 3.48
C LEU A 64 10.80 11.02 4.41
N ILE A 65 9.61 10.77 3.85
CA ILE A 65 8.36 10.85 4.61
C ILE A 65 8.27 9.70 5.63
N CYS A 66 8.69 8.47 5.26
CA CYS A 66 8.77 7.36 6.21
C CYS A 66 9.77 7.66 7.35
N ALA A 67 10.95 8.22 7.03
CA ALA A 67 11.92 8.59 8.06
C ALA A 67 11.35 9.64 9.04
N ALA A 68 10.67 10.66 8.53
CA ALA A 68 10.01 11.67 9.36
C ALA A 68 8.87 11.05 10.20
N THR A 69 8.03 10.21 9.58
CA THR A 69 6.92 9.51 10.25
C THR A 69 7.41 8.62 11.38
N PHE A 70 8.41 7.78 11.10
CA PHE A 70 8.92 6.82 12.09
C PHE A 70 9.65 7.53 13.21
N ALA A 71 10.44 8.58 12.90
CA ALA A 71 11.09 9.39 13.91
C ALA A 71 10.07 10.13 14.80
N PHE A 72 8.97 10.64 14.21
CA PHE A 72 7.90 11.28 14.97
C PHE A 72 7.16 10.28 15.85
N ALA A 73 6.78 9.13 15.29
CA ALA A 73 6.10 8.06 16.04
C ALA A 73 6.92 7.59 17.24
N GLN A 74 8.23 7.38 17.04
CA GLN A 74 9.15 6.97 18.12
C GLN A 74 9.33 8.06 19.18
N ALA A 75 9.51 9.32 18.77
CA ALA A 75 9.74 10.43 19.71
C ALA A 75 8.52 10.75 20.59
N PHE A 76 7.30 10.60 20.04
CA PHE A 76 6.05 10.85 20.75
C PHE A 76 5.37 9.57 21.26
N ARG A 77 5.98 8.39 21.09
CA ARG A 77 5.42 7.07 21.40
C ARG A 77 4.03 6.85 20.79
N ALA A 78 3.81 7.38 19.61
CA ALA A 78 2.54 7.38 18.89
C ALA A 78 2.53 6.25 17.86
N PHE A 79 2.25 5.02 18.29
CA PHE A 79 2.30 3.80 17.48
C PHE A 79 0.92 3.36 16.95
N ASP A 80 -0.02 4.27 16.92
CA ASP A 80 -1.29 4.15 16.22
C ASP A 80 -1.63 5.47 15.52
N TYR A 81 -2.50 5.41 14.49
CA TYR A 81 -2.80 6.58 13.68
C TYR A 81 -3.46 7.71 14.48
N ARG A 82 -4.30 7.39 15.44
CA ARG A 82 -5.03 8.40 16.23
C ARG A 82 -4.08 9.17 17.14
N SER A 83 -3.26 8.47 17.91
CA SER A 83 -2.24 9.10 18.76
C SER A 83 -1.23 9.88 17.92
N PHE A 84 -0.86 9.36 16.75
CA PHE A 84 0.03 10.04 15.82
C PHE A 84 -0.53 11.37 15.32
N PHE A 85 -1.75 11.37 14.77
CA PHE A 85 -2.36 12.60 14.25
C PHE A 85 -2.85 13.53 15.35
N ALA A 86 -3.26 13.02 16.53
CA ALA A 86 -3.52 13.86 17.68
C ALA A 86 -2.26 14.59 18.16
N ALA A 87 -1.10 13.93 18.15
CA ALA A 87 0.18 14.56 18.45
C ALA A 87 0.61 15.56 17.36
N LEU A 88 0.33 15.25 16.09
CA LEU A 88 0.72 16.08 14.93
C LEU A 88 -0.21 17.29 14.75
N LEU A 89 -1.52 17.07 14.67
CA LEU A 89 -2.55 18.04 14.28
C LEU A 89 -3.40 18.54 15.46
N GLY A 90 -3.23 17.97 16.67
CA GLY A 90 -4.13 18.27 17.80
C GLY A 90 -5.58 17.87 17.48
N PRO A 91 -6.57 18.74 17.71
CA PRO A 91 -7.99 18.46 17.42
C PRO A 91 -8.28 18.17 15.93
N GLY A 92 -7.40 18.61 15.03
CA GLY A 92 -7.53 18.39 13.58
C GLY A 92 -7.30 16.94 13.11
N TRP A 93 -6.96 16.00 14.00
CA TRP A 93 -6.76 14.59 13.67
C TRP A 93 -7.95 13.94 12.93
N ILE A 94 -9.16 14.45 13.16
CA ILE A 94 -10.40 13.98 12.52
C ILE A 94 -10.36 14.17 11.00
N ILE A 95 -9.67 15.21 10.52
CA ILE A 95 -9.54 15.47 9.08
C ILE A 95 -8.79 14.31 8.39
N PHE A 96 -7.74 13.80 9.03
CA PHE A 96 -7.06 12.60 8.53
C PHE A 96 -7.96 11.35 8.59
N GLU A 97 -8.77 11.21 9.62
CA GLU A 97 -9.73 10.08 9.74
C GLU A 97 -10.67 10.04 8.53
N ILE A 98 -11.24 11.20 8.15
CA ILE A 98 -12.12 11.32 6.98
C ILE A 98 -11.34 10.96 5.69
N ALA A 99 -10.15 11.52 5.51
CA ALA A 99 -9.30 11.23 4.34
C ALA A 99 -8.95 9.74 4.23
N TYR A 100 -8.68 9.08 5.36
CA TYR A 100 -8.36 7.66 5.39
C TYR A 100 -9.58 6.77 5.07
N VAL A 101 -10.77 7.12 5.52
CA VAL A 101 -12.01 6.40 5.15
C VAL A 101 -12.26 6.53 3.64
N LEU A 102 -12.12 7.73 3.08
CA LEU A 102 -12.23 7.95 1.63
C LEU A 102 -11.19 7.12 0.86
N PHE A 103 -9.96 7.06 1.36
CA PHE A 103 -8.91 6.23 0.80
C PHE A 103 -9.31 4.75 0.77
N ILE A 104 -9.78 4.19 1.88
CA ILE A 104 -10.20 2.78 1.94
C ILE A 104 -11.32 2.49 0.94
N ILE A 105 -12.34 3.35 0.87
CA ILE A 105 -13.46 3.17 -0.07
C ILE A 105 -12.94 3.15 -1.51
N LEU A 106 -12.10 4.12 -1.87
CA LEU A 106 -11.57 4.20 -3.23
C LEU A 106 -10.68 3.01 -3.58
N VAL A 107 -9.77 2.63 -2.68
CA VAL A 107 -8.85 1.49 -2.89
C VAL A 107 -9.63 0.18 -3.04
N VAL A 108 -10.64 -0.06 -2.22
CA VAL A 108 -11.49 -1.27 -2.34
C VAL A 108 -12.31 -1.24 -3.64
N ALA A 109 -12.77 -0.05 -4.10
CA ALA A 109 -13.43 0.07 -5.40
C ALA A 109 -12.46 -0.25 -6.56
N VAL A 110 -11.19 0.21 -6.49
CA VAL A 110 -10.14 -0.15 -7.45
C VAL A 110 -9.89 -1.66 -7.47
N PHE A 111 -9.85 -2.31 -6.29
CA PHE A 111 -9.70 -3.77 -6.22
C PHE A 111 -10.88 -4.49 -6.86
N GLY A 112 -12.10 -4.02 -6.62
CA GLY A 112 -13.30 -4.56 -7.26
C GLY A 112 -13.24 -4.42 -8.79
N ALA A 113 -12.90 -3.23 -9.29
CA ALA A 113 -12.74 -3.00 -10.73
C ALA A 113 -11.66 -3.90 -11.33
N ALA A 114 -10.49 -4.03 -10.69
CA ALA A 114 -9.41 -4.89 -11.16
C ALA A 114 -9.82 -6.38 -11.21
N ALA A 115 -10.52 -6.87 -10.18
CA ALA A 115 -11.04 -8.24 -10.17
C ALA A 115 -12.10 -8.45 -11.27
N GLY A 116 -12.90 -7.44 -11.54
CA GLY A 116 -13.86 -7.43 -12.65
C GLY A 116 -13.17 -7.58 -14.00
N GLU A 117 -12.17 -6.76 -14.27
CA GLU A 117 -11.38 -6.80 -15.52
C GLU A 117 -10.64 -8.14 -15.69
N ILE A 118 -10.09 -8.69 -14.61
CA ILE A 118 -9.47 -10.03 -14.63
C ILE A 118 -10.50 -11.10 -15.00
N GLY A 119 -11.68 -11.06 -14.39
CA GLY A 119 -12.76 -12.00 -14.69
C GLY A 119 -13.21 -11.91 -16.15
N ALA A 120 -13.33 -10.70 -16.69
CA ALA A 120 -13.66 -10.48 -18.09
C ALA A 120 -12.56 -11.00 -19.03
N ALA A 121 -11.28 -10.73 -18.72
CA ALA A 121 -10.16 -11.14 -19.55
C ALA A 121 -9.95 -12.67 -19.61
N ILE A 122 -10.18 -13.39 -18.50
CA ILE A 122 -9.92 -14.84 -18.43
C ILE A 122 -11.15 -15.67 -18.82
N PHE A 123 -12.33 -15.28 -18.28
CA PHE A 123 -13.53 -16.12 -18.35
C PHE A 123 -14.60 -15.53 -19.27
N GLY A 124 -14.38 -14.34 -19.84
CA GLY A 124 -15.37 -13.65 -20.67
C GLY A 124 -16.65 -13.24 -19.92
N ILE A 125 -16.61 -13.17 -18.58
CA ILE A 125 -17.75 -12.79 -17.75
C ILE A 125 -17.87 -11.25 -17.67
N PRO A 126 -19.07 -10.71 -17.39
CA PRO A 126 -19.23 -9.28 -17.16
C PRO A 126 -18.32 -8.77 -16.04
N VAL A 127 -17.72 -7.58 -16.20
CA VAL A 127 -16.81 -6.95 -15.20
C VAL A 127 -17.46 -6.93 -13.81
N MET A 128 -18.74 -6.58 -13.73
CA MET A 128 -19.48 -6.56 -12.46
C MET A 128 -19.50 -7.93 -11.76
N ALA A 129 -19.55 -9.04 -12.53
CA ALA A 129 -19.53 -10.38 -11.95
C ALA A 129 -18.20 -10.69 -11.23
N GLY A 130 -17.05 -10.34 -11.81
CA GLY A 130 -15.76 -10.48 -11.18
C GLY A 130 -15.61 -9.62 -9.91
N SER A 131 -16.13 -8.38 -9.94
CA SER A 131 -16.19 -7.52 -8.75
C SER A 131 -17.03 -8.13 -7.63
N ILE A 132 -18.18 -8.72 -7.96
CA ILE A 132 -19.04 -9.41 -6.99
C ILE A 132 -18.34 -10.64 -6.40
N VAL A 133 -17.64 -11.43 -7.21
CA VAL A 133 -16.88 -12.60 -6.73
C VAL A 133 -15.84 -12.19 -5.70
N LEU A 134 -15.07 -11.12 -5.97
CA LEU A 134 -14.11 -10.59 -4.98
C LEU A 134 -14.81 -10.13 -3.71
N ALA A 135 -15.91 -9.39 -3.82
CA ALA A 135 -16.66 -8.91 -2.67
C ALA A 135 -17.19 -10.05 -1.80
N LEU A 136 -17.74 -11.09 -2.41
CA LEU A 136 -18.20 -12.30 -1.70
C LEU A 136 -17.04 -13.03 -1.01
N ALA A 137 -15.87 -13.11 -1.66
CA ALA A 137 -14.69 -13.70 -1.06
C ALA A 137 -14.19 -12.89 0.16
N ILE A 138 -14.21 -11.54 0.09
CA ILE A 138 -13.86 -10.67 1.21
C ILE A 138 -14.85 -10.85 2.37
N VAL A 139 -16.16 -10.90 2.10
CA VAL A 139 -17.21 -11.14 3.12
C VAL A 139 -17.00 -12.50 3.77
N ALA A 140 -16.76 -13.55 2.98
CA ALA A 140 -16.52 -14.89 3.50
C ALA A 140 -15.28 -14.94 4.40
N ALA A 141 -14.16 -14.34 3.98
CA ALA A 141 -12.96 -14.24 4.81
C ALA A 141 -13.20 -13.47 6.11
N THR A 142 -13.94 -12.36 6.04
CA THR A 142 -14.31 -11.57 7.23
C THR A 142 -15.20 -12.37 8.20
N ALA A 143 -16.11 -13.19 7.67
CA ALA A 143 -17.00 -14.06 8.47
C ALA A 143 -16.26 -15.19 9.17
N LEU A 144 -15.18 -15.72 8.56
CA LEU A 144 -14.36 -16.79 9.11
C LEU A 144 -13.46 -16.35 10.29
N GLY A 145 -13.33 -15.04 10.51
CA GLY A 145 -12.61 -14.45 11.63
C GLY A 145 -11.10 -14.33 11.47
N ASN A 146 -10.44 -13.77 12.50
CA ASN A 146 -9.04 -13.34 12.45
C ASN A 146 -8.05 -14.48 12.14
N GLU A 147 -8.24 -15.68 12.67
CA GLU A 147 -7.34 -16.82 12.40
C GLU A 147 -7.30 -17.20 10.91
N SER A 148 -8.45 -17.12 10.23
CA SER A 148 -8.55 -17.41 8.80
C SER A 148 -7.87 -16.30 7.96
N VAL A 149 -8.00 -15.05 8.39
CA VAL A 149 -7.32 -13.91 7.77
C VAL A 149 -5.80 -14.03 7.91
N GLU A 150 -5.29 -14.34 9.10
CA GLU A 150 -3.85 -14.56 9.32
C GLU A 150 -3.32 -15.74 8.50
N ARG A 151 -4.10 -16.82 8.40
CA ARG A 151 -3.74 -17.98 7.57
C ARG A 151 -3.69 -17.62 6.08
N LEU A 152 -4.66 -16.84 5.60
CA LEU A 152 -4.66 -16.33 4.22
C LEU A 152 -3.37 -15.55 3.95
N PHE A 153 -3.01 -14.58 4.79
CA PHE A 153 -1.82 -13.75 4.61
C PHE A 153 -0.52 -14.57 4.64
N LYS A 154 -0.45 -15.57 5.53
CA LYS A 154 0.73 -16.44 5.64
C LYS A 154 1.04 -17.20 4.35
N PHE A 155 0.02 -17.64 3.59
CA PHE A 155 0.20 -18.39 2.35
C PHE A 155 0.17 -17.50 1.11
N ALA A 156 -0.63 -16.44 1.10
CA ALA A 156 -0.75 -15.53 -0.03
C ALA A 156 0.58 -14.82 -0.32
N THR A 157 1.22 -14.27 0.70
CA THR A 157 2.44 -13.47 0.52
C THR A 157 3.59 -14.25 -0.18
N PRO A 158 4.01 -15.46 0.25
CA PRO A 158 5.02 -16.22 -0.46
C PRO A 158 4.62 -16.59 -1.89
N PHE A 159 3.35 -16.93 -2.12
CA PHE A 159 2.81 -17.23 -3.43
C PHE A 159 2.92 -16.03 -4.38
N ILE A 160 2.51 -14.84 -3.92
CA ILE A 160 2.61 -13.59 -4.68
C ILE A 160 4.06 -13.32 -5.10
N TYR A 161 5.01 -13.41 -4.16
CA TYR A 161 6.41 -13.18 -4.48
C TYR A 161 6.99 -14.19 -5.46
N LEU A 162 6.68 -15.48 -5.29
CA LEU A 162 7.16 -16.54 -6.17
C LEU A 162 6.69 -16.30 -7.60
N VAL A 163 5.40 -16.11 -7.81
CA VAL A 163 4.82 -15.90 -9.14
C VAL A 163 5.35 -14.63 -9.77
N TYR A 164 5.53 -13.56 -8.97
CA TYR A 164 6.05 -12.29 -9.45
C TYR A 164 7.51 -12.39 -9.91
N VAL A 165 8.37 -13.10 -9.16
CA VAL A 165 9.77 -13.35 -9.53
C VAL A 165 9.84 -14.18 -10.82
N VAL A 166 9.02 -15.23 -10.94
CA VAL A 166 8.97 -16.05 -12.18
C VAL A 166 8.53 -15.19 -13.37
N PHE A 167 7.52 -14.34 -13.19
CA PHE A 167 7.08 -13.41 -14.24
C PHE A 167 8.23 -12.52 -14.71
N MET A 168 8.96 -11.92 -13.76
CA MET A 168 10.08 -11.04 -14.07
C MET A 168 11.17 -11.76 -14.88
N LEU A 169 11.53 -12.98 -14.45
CA LEU A 169 12.52 -13.79 -15.18
C LEU A 169 12.05 -14.11 -16.59
N LEU A 170 10.79 -14.53 -16.75
CA LEU A 170 10.22 -14.80 -18.08
C LEU A 170 10.16 -13.55 -18.95
N ALA A 171 9.75 -12.42 -18.41
CA ALA A 171 9.65 -11.16 -19.14
C ALA A 171 11.05 -10.67 -19.60
N PHE A 172 12.06 -10.68 -18.74
CA PHE A 172 13.42 -10.28 -19.10
C PHE A 172 14.04 -11.21 -20.14
N THR A 173 13.84 -12.51 -20.02
CA THR A 173 14.40 -13.47 -20.99
C THR A 173 13.69 -13.41 -22.34
N SER A 174 12.37 -13.13 -22.37
CA SER A 174 11.58 -13.12 -23.60
C SER A 174 11.60 -11.76 -24.31
N PHE A 175 11.74 -10.65 -23.57
CA PHE A 175 11.57 -9.30 -24.12
C PHE A 175 12.82 -8.41 -23.95
N GLY A 176 13.96 -8.95 -23.52
CA GLY A 176 15.16 -8.18 -23.18
C GLY A 176 15.66 -7.27 -24.32
N GLU A 177 15.69 -7.76 -25.57
CA GLU A 177 16.08 -6.96 -26.74
C GLU A 177 15.11 -5.78 -26.95
N ARG A 178 13.81 -6.03 -26.90
CA ARG A 178 12.79 -4.97 -27.04
C ARG A 178 12.87 -3.92 -25.93
N ILE A 179 13.17 -4.34 -24.71
CA ILE A 179 13.41 -3.42 -23.59
C ILE A 179 14.57 -2.49 -23.93
N ALA A 180 15.70 -3.05 -24.39
CA ALA A 180 16.89 -2.28 -24.74
C ALA A 180 16.60 -1.28 -25.88
N ASP A 181 15.88 -1.70 -26.93
CA ASP A 181 15.52 -0.87 -28.06
C ASP A 181 14.68 0.34 -27.66
N HIS A 182 13.67 0.15 -26.79
CA HIS A 182 12.82 1.25 -26.35
C HIS A 182 13.55 2.22 -25.39
N PHE A 183 14.51 1.75 -24.61
CA PHE A 183 15.37 2.62 -23.82
C PHE A 183 16.41 3.39 -24.66
N ALA A 184 16.76 2.90 -25.85
CA ALA A 184 17.66 3.60 -26.77
C ALA A 184 16.98 4.80 -27.47
N VAL A 185 15.65 4.84 -27.52
CA VAL A 185 14.90 5.98 -28.09
C VAL A 185 14.81 7.07 -27.04
N ALA A 186 15.36 8.26 -27.34
CA ALA A 186 15.29 9.41 -26.46
C ALA A 186 13.85 9.85 -26.23
N ALA A 187 13.42 9.90 -24.97
CA ALA A 187 12.10 10.36 -24.58
C ALA A 187 12.14 11.85 -24.18
N SER A 188 11.04 12.56 -24.45
CA SER A 188 10.84 13.93 -23.97
C SER A 188 10.66 13.97 -22.46
N PRO A 189 11.33 14.87 -21.72
CA PRO A 189 11.31 14.88 -20.25
C PRO A 189 10.06 15.59 -19.67
N GLU A 190 8.88 15.43 -20.25
CA GLU A 190 7.68 16.13 -19.80
C GLU A 190 6.97 15.42 -18.65
N SER A 191 6.59 16.18 -17.63
CA SER A 191 5.68 15.85 -16.50
C SER A 191 6.04 14.66 -15.57
N TRP A 192 7.18 14.00 -15.71
CA TRP A 192 7.60 12.87 -14.88
C TRP A 192 7.56 13.13 -13.36
N ALA A 193 7.86 14.36 -12.96
CA ALA A 193 7.89 14.74 -11.55
C ALA A 193 6.47 14.72 -10.92
N LEU A 194 5.46 15.14 -11.67
CA LEU A 194 4.08 15.13 -11.20
C LEU A 194 3.59 13.71 -10.94
N GLY A 195 3.86 12.77 -11.86
CA GLY A 195 3.56 11.35 -11.68
C GLY A 195 4.23 10.77 -10.42
N GLY A 196 5.53 11.06 -10.23
CA GLY A 196 6.29 10.63 -9.07
C GLY A 196 5.74 11.18 -7.74
N VAL A 197 5.42 12.49 -7.69
CA VAL A 197 4.84 13.12 -6.50
C VAL A 197 3.44 12.57 -6.21
N THR A 198 2.59 12.44 -7.22
CA THR A 198 1.23 11.91 -7.06
C THR A 198 1.26 10.48 -6.54
N TYR A 199 2.04 9.61 -7.18
CA TYR A 199 2.19 8.21 -6.77
C TYR A 199 2.73 8.07 -5.34
N ALA A 200 3.74 8.87 -4.98
CA ALA A 200 4.28 8.86 -3.63
C ALA A 200 3.24 9.29 -2.60
N SER A 201 2.45 10.31 -2.90
CA SER A 201 1.61 11.00 -1.92
C SER A 201 0.40 10.18 -1.45
N TYR A 202 -0.26 9.42 -2.31
CA TYR A 202 -1.37 8.58 -1.85
C TYR A 202 -0.89 7.27 -1.21
N ASN A 203 0.23 6.72 -1.68
CA ASN A 203 0.78 5.49 -1.12
C ASN A 203 1.44 5.67 0.26
N VAL A 204 1.91 6.88 0.58
CA VAL A 204 2.61 7.14 1.86
C VAL A 204 1.74 6.91 3.09
N VAL A 205 0.42 6.84 2.92
CA VAL A 205 -0.50 6.45 4.01
C VAL A 205 -0.14 5.08 4.60
N GLY A 206 0.52 4.21 3.84
CA GLY A 206 1.07 2.96 4.31
C GLY A 206 2.03 3.12 5.49
N ALA A 207 2.79 4.22 5.56
CA ALA A 207 3.65 4.51 6.72
C ALA A 207 2.86 4.69 8.02
N VAL A 208 1.61 5.16 7.92
CA VAL A 208 0.70 5.30 9.07
C VAL A 208 0.07 3.96 9.44
N VAL A 209 -0.25 3.12 8.44
CA VAL A 209 -0.84 1.80 8.67
C VAL A 209 0.11 0.88 9.43
N ILE A 210 1.41 0.99 9.18
CA ILE A 210 2.43 0.15 9.82
C ILE A 210 2.96 0.69 11.17
N LEU A 211 2.43 1.81 11.68
CA LEU A 211 2.84 2.38 12.97
C LEU A 211 2.92 1.37 14.14
N PRO A 212 1.98 0.40 14.28
CA PRO A 212 2.07 -0.59 15.36
C PRO A 212 3.34 -1.44 15.32
N LEU A 213 3.94 -1.66 14.15
CA LEU A 213 5.18 -2.43 13.99
C LEU A 213 6.42 -1.65 14.45
N LEU A 214 6.31 -0.32 14.55
CA LEU A 214 7.43 0.56 14.95
C LEU A 214 7.76 0.48 16.43
N ARG A 215 6.99 -0.25 17.24
CA ARG A 215 7.27 -0.49 18.68
C ARG A 215 8.62 -1.18 18.92
N HIS A 216 9.15 -1.85 17.90
CA HIS A 216 10.49 -2.49 17.94
C HIS A 216 11.65 -1.52 17.74
N LEU A 217 11.38 -0.27 17.37
CA LEU A 217 12.41 0.76 17.19
C LEU A 217 12.90 1.25 18.56
N THR A 218 14.19 1.08 18.82
CA THR A 218 14.80 1.39 20.12
C THR A 218 15.34 2.81 20.22
N SER A 219 15.59 3.46 19.08
CA SER A 219 16.14 4.81 19.02
C SER A 219 15.60 5.61 17.84
N ARG A 220 15.71 6.94 17.92
CA ARG A 220 15.40 7.84 16.80
C ARG A 220 16.26 7.54 15.57
N ARG A 221 17.53 7.14 15.78
CA ARG A 221 18.41 6.75 14.69
C ARG A 221 17.90 5.51 13.97
N ASP A 222 17.42 4.51 14.70
CA ASP A 222 16.80 3.31 14.11
C ASP A 222 15.58 3.69 13.27
N ALA A 223 14.73 4.58 13.79
CA ALA A 223 13.54 5.04 13.09
C ALA A 223 13.88 5.72 11.75
N VAL A 224 14.88 6.59 11.75
CA VAL A 224 15.33 7.27 10.52
C VAL A 224 15.92 6.26 9.52
N ILE A 225 16.79 5.34 9.96
CA ILE A 225 17.37 4.32 9.07
C ILE A 225 16.27 3.42 8.48
N ALA A 226 15.35 2.92 9.32
CA ALA A 226 14.23 2.08 8.87
C ALA A 226 13.33 2.83 7.87
N GLY A 227 13.10 4.12 8.07
CA GLY A 227 12.33 4.94 7.15
C GLY A 227 13.05 5.17 5.81
N LEU A 228 14.34 5.47 5.85
CA LEU A 228 15.15 5.68 4.63
C LEU A 228 15.23 4.41 3.78
N THR A 229 15.26 3.23 4.38
CA THR A 229 15.29 1.95 3.66
C THR A 229 13.92 1.55 3.10
N ALA A 230 12.81 2.10 3.62
CA ALA A 230 11.46 1.76 3.19
C ALA A 230 11.19 2.10 1.72
N GLY A 231 11.65 3.28 1.27
CA GLY A 231 11.50 3.71 -0.13
C GLY A 231 12.14 2.74 -1.13
N PRO A 232 13.44 2.45 -1.05
CA PRO A 232 14.11 1.50 -1.94
C PRO A 232 13.49 0.10 -1.89
N LEU A 233 13.17 -0.43 -0.70
CA LEU A 233 12.54 -1.74 -0.56
C LEU A 233 11.17 -1.81 -1.24
N ALA A 234 10.37 -0.74 -1.18
CA ALA A 234 9.04 -0.71 -1.80
C ALA A 234 9.11 -0.45 -3.31
N MET A 235 10.03 0.42 -3.77
CA MET A 235 10.08 0.82 -5.17
C MET A 235 10.81 -0.19 -6.07
N TRP A 236 11.76 -0.96 -5.54
CA TRP A 236 12.58 -1.86 -6.35
C TRP A 236 11.75 -2.84 -7.22
N PRO A 237 10.74 -3.55 -6.68
CA PRO A 237 9.92 -4.44 -7.52
C PRO A 237 9.10 -3.67 -8.56
N ALA A 238 8.65 -2.43 -8.25
CA ALA A 238 7.95 -1.57 -9.20
C ALA A 238 8.82 -1.21 -10.40
N ILE A 239 10.08 -0.82 -10.14
CA ILE A 239 11.05 -0.50 -11.20
C ILE A 239 11.25 -1.72 -12.10
N MET A 240 11.44 -2.90 -11.52
CA MET A 240 11.61 -4.12 -12.30
C MET A 240 10.40 -4.41 -13.19
N PHE A 241 9.19 -4.28 -12.66
CA PHE A 241 7.97 -4.49 -13.42
C PHE A 241 7.79 -3.43 -14.52
N PHE A 242 8.06 -2.17 -14.20
CA PHE A 242 8.05 -1.07 -15.16
C PHE A 242 9.00 -1.32 -16.32
N VAL A 243 10.24 -1.77 -16.06
CA VAL A 243 11.20 -2.11 -17.09
C VAL A 243 10.66 -3.21 -18.02
N CYS A 244 9.96 -4.22 -17.50
CA CYS A 244 9.29 -5.21 -18.34
C CYS A 244 8.19 -4.58 -19.21
N MET A 245 7.43 -3.63 -18.69
CA MET A 245 6.38 -2.92 -19.45
C MET A 245 6.94 -2.10 -20.59
N VAL A 246 8.14 -1.54 -20.45
CA VAL A 246 8.82 -0.75 -21.49
C VAL A 246 9.00 -1.54 -22.78
N ALA A 247 9.10 -2.87 -22.75
CA ALA A 247 9.14 -3.70 -23.94
C ALA A 247 7.99 -3.47 -24.92
N PHE A 248 6.88 -2.90 -24.46
CA PHE A 248 5.66 -2.69 -25.25
C PHE A 248 5.22 -1.23 -25.31
N TYR A 249 6.12 -0.32 -24.91
CA TYR A 249 5.88 1.12 -25.02
C TYR A 249 5.78 1.55 -26.49
N PRO A 250 4.89 2.52 -26.88
CA PRO A 250 3.89 3.16 -26.03
C PRO A 250 2.57 2.38 -25.91
N GLY A 251 2.33 1.36 -26.72
CA GLY A 251 1.04 0.69 -26.86
C GLY A 251 0.41 0.16 -25.58
N ILE A 252 1.23 -0.29 -24.63
CA ILE A 252 0.78 -0.85 -23.35
C ILE A 252 0.14 0.20 -22.39
N GLU A 253 0.35 1.48 -22.64
CA GLU A 253 -0.22 2.56 -21.81
C GLU A 253 -1.76 2.58 -21.82
N ALA A 254 -2.36 2.23 -22.95
CA ALA A 254 -3.81 2.21 -23.13
C ALA A 254 -4.48 0.97 -22.51
N GLU A 255 -3.70 -0.05 -22.14
CA GLU A 255 -4.24 -1.31 -21.64
C GLU A 255 -4.83 -1.15 -20.23
N THR A 256 -6.02 -1.67 -20.02
CA THR A 256 -6.66 -1.68 -18.69
C THR A 256 -5.87 -2.56 -17.71
N LEU A 257 -5.35 -3.69 -18.19
CA LEU A 257 -4.53 -4.63 -17.44
C LEU A 257 -3.18 -4.86 -18.14
N PRO A 258 -2.18 -3.98 -17.97
CA PRO A 258 -0.86 -4.13 -18.59
C PRO A 258 -0.19 -5.47 -18.31
N SER A 259 -0.38 -6.02 -17.11
CA SER A 259 0.13 -7.36 -16.76
C SER A 259 -0.48 -8.45 -17.65
N ASN A 260 -1.80 -8.40 -17.89
CA ASN A 260 -2.46 -9.39 -18.75
C ASN A 260 -1.98 -9.30 -20.19
N PHE A 261 -1.82 -8.09 -20.71
CA PHE A 261 -1.25 -7.87 -22.06
C PHE A 261 0.14 -8.51 -22.20
N MET A 262 1.02 -8.29 -21.21
CA MET A 262 2.35 -8.93 -21.24
C MET A 262 2.29 -10.46 -21.16
N LEU A 263 1.37 -11.00 -20.34
CA LEU A 263 1.17 -12.44 -20.20
C LEU A 263 0.68 -13.09 -21.51
N GLU A 264 -0.20 -12.42 -22.24
CA GLU A 264 -0.63 -12.86 -23.58
C GLU A 264 0.55 -12.91 -24.56
N LYS A 265 1.46 -11.93 -24.51
CA LYS A 265 2.68 -11.91 -25.33
C LYS A 265 3.70 -12.99 -24.94
N LEU A 266 3.72 -13.43 -23.68
CA LEU A 266 4.51 -14.59 -23.24
C LEU A 266 3.97 -15.92 -23.78
N ASN A 267 2.74 -15.93 -24.27
CA ASN A 267 2.08 -17.08 -24.90
C ASN A 267 2.15 -18.38 -24.06
N ASN A 268 1.97 -18.25 -22.74
CA ASN A 268 1.92 -19.37 -21.81
C ASN A 268 0.62 -19.34 -21.01
N PRO A 269 -0.46 -20.00 -21.49
CA PRO A 269 -1.77 -19.92 -20.87
C PRO A 269 -1.81 -20.40 -19.41
N LEU A 270 -1.03 -21.43 -19.08
CA LEU A 270 -0.98 -21.95 -17.71
C LEU A 270 -0.36 -20.93 -16.76
N PHE A 271 0.73 -20.29 -17.18
CA PHE A 271 1.35 -19.24 -16.37
C PHE A 271 0.46 -17.99 -16.27
N GLN A 272 -0.26 -17.65 -17.35
CA GLN A 272 -1.23 -16.54 -17.34
C GLN A 272 -2.32 -16.78 -16.29
N ILE A 273 -2.93 -17.94 -16.23
CA ILE A 273 -3.93 -18.29 -15.21
C ILE A 273 -3.32 -18.19 -13.80
N GLY A 274 -2.12 -18.76 -13.61
CA GLY A 274 -1.43 -18.70 -12.32
C GLY A 274 -1.13 -17.27 -11.86
N PHE A 275 -0.71 -16.41 -12.78
CA PHE A 275 -0.45 -15.01 -12.49
C PHE A 275 -1.73 -14.23 -12.16
N GLN A 276 -2.80 -14.45 -12.91
CA GLN A 276 -4.10 -13.81 -12.63
C GLN A 276 -4.69 -14.26 -11.29
N LEU A 277 -4.52 -15.55 -10.94
CA LEU A 277 -4.89 -16.07 -9.62
C LEU A 277 -4.05 -15.40 -8.52
N MET A 278 -2.77 -15.15 -8.77
CA MET A 278 -1.90 -14.41 -7.86
C MET A 278 -2.41 -12.98 -7.66
N ILE A 279 -2.77 -12.25 -8.73
CA ILE A 279 -3.34 -10.90 -8.59
C ILE A 279 -4.65 -10.97 -7.79
N PHE A 280 -5.56 -11.88 -8.12
CA PHE A 280 -6.82 -12.03 -7.39
C PHE A 280 -6.57 -12.28 -5.89
N THR A 281 -5.59 -13.11 -5.56
CA THR A 281 -5.18 -13.37 -4.17
C THR A 281 -4.66 -12.09 -3.49
N ALA A 282 -3.86 -11.29 -4.18
CA ALA A 282 -3.37 -10.00 -3.67
C ALA A 282 -4.51 -9.00 -3.44
N LEU A 283 -5.50 -8.94 -4.37
CA LEU A 283 -6.71 -8.13 -4.22
C LEU A 283 -7.54 -8.57 -3.01
N LEU A 284 -7.70 -9.88 -2.85
CA LEU A 284 -8.44 -10.46 -1.71
C LEU A 284 -7.74 -10.15 -0.39
N GLU A 285 -6.42 -10.37 -0.30
CA GLU A 285 -5.61 -10.06 0.89
C GLU A 285 -5.75 -8.59 1.30
N SER A 286 -5.53 -7.69 0.34
CA SER A 286 -5.61 -6.25 0.57
C SER A 286 -7.04 -5.79 0.90
N GLY A 287 -8.05 -6.32 0.22
CA GLY A 287 -9.45 -6.02 0.47
C GLY A 287 -9.93 -6.48 1.84
N VAL A 288 -9.54 -7.69 2.26
CA VAL A 288 -9.82 -8.20 3.62
C VAL A 288 -9.15 -7.32 4.67
N GLY A 289 -7.88 -6.96 4.47
CA GLY A 289 -7.14 -6.05 5.36
C GLY A 289 -7.81 -4.68 5.49
N ALA A 290 -8.29 -4.11 4.38
CA ALA A 290 -9.01 -2.83 4.36
C ALA A 290 -10.32 -2.89 5.16
N ILE A 291 -11.16 -3.89 4.92
CA ILE A 291 -12.42 -4.10 5.64
C ILE A 291 -12.17 -4.40 7.12
N HIS A 292 -11.17 -5.23 7.43
CA HIS A 292 -10.79 -5.52 8.81
C HIS A 292 -10.40 -4.24 9.55
N SER A 293 -9.62 -3.36 8.92
CA SER A 293 -9.20 -2.09 9.54
C SER A 293 -10.39 -1.19 9.91
N ILE A 294 -11.45 -1.13 9.09
CA ILE A 294 -12.68 -0.39 9.41
C ILE A 294 -13.42 -1.07 10.57
N ASN A 295 -13.59 -2.38 10.53
CA ASN A 295 -14.26 -3.13 11.59
C ASN A 295 -13.59 -2.93 12.95
N GLU A 296 -12.25 -2.97 13.02
CA GLU A 296 -11.50 -2.73 14.25
C GLU A 296 -11.67 -1.28 14.77
N ARG A 297 -11.75 -0.29 13.87
CA ARG A 297 -12.03 1.10 14.26
C ARG A 297 -13.42 1.25 14.88
N VAL A 298 -14.44 0.65 14.27
CA VAL A 298 -15.81 0.68 14.79
C VAL A 298 -15.87 -0.06 16.13
N ASP A 299 -15.23 -1.22 16.24
CA ASP A 299 -15.15 -2.00 17.48
C ASP A 299 -14.50 -1.18 18.60
N HIS A 300 -13.38 -0.53 18.32
CA HIS A 300 -12.68 0.33 19.30
C HIS A 300 -13.59 1.47 19.82
N VAL A 301 -14.30 2.15 18.91
CA VAL A 301 -15.24 3.24 19.30
C VAL A 301 -16.39 2.72 20.15
N LEU A 302 -16.96 1.56 19.80
CA LEU A 302 -18.06 0.95 20.56
C LEU A 302 -17.60 0.49 21.93
N ARG A 303 -16.44 -0.15 22.05
CA ARG A 303 -15.86 -0.55 23.34
C ARG A 303 -15.58 0.65 24.23
N THR A 304 -15.00 1.71 23.67
CA THR A 304 -14.64 2.92 24.44
C THR A 304 -15.88 3.70 24.92
N ARG A 305 -16.93 3.79 24.09
CA ARG A 305 -18.13 4.59 24.41
C ARG A 305 -19.25 3.84 25.11
N ARG A 306 -19.42 2.55 24.80
CA ARG A 306 -20.56 1.72 25.23
C ARG A 306 -20.15 0.44 25.95
N ASN A 307 -18.86 0.16 26.06
CA ASN A 307 -18.32 -1.08 26.63
C ASN A 307 -18.87 -2.37 25.96
N ILE A 308 -19.23 -2.27 24.67
CA ILE A 308 -19.80 -3.37 23.87
C ILE A 308 -18.84 -3.65 22.71
N GLY A 309 -18.45 -4.91 22.53
CA GLY A 309 -17.67 -5.35 21.35
C GLY A 309 -18.55 -5.52 20.10
N LEU A 310 -17.94 -5.34 18.94
CA LEU A 310 -18.58 -5.52 17.64
C LEU A 310 -18.77 -7.02 17.36
N GLY A 311 -20.01 -7.50 17.32
CA GLY A 311 -20.33 -8.89 17.02
C GLY A 311 -20.09 -9.24 15.54
N THR A 312 -19.95 -10.53 15.22
CA THR A 312 -19.68 -11.04 13.86
C THR A 312 -20.71 -10.56 12.83
N VAL A 313 -22.00 -10.58 13.19
CA VAL A 313 -23.06 -10.10 12.28
C VAL A 313 -22.90 -8.63 11.93
N ALA A 314 -22.56 -7.79 12.89
CA ALA A 314 -22.32 -6.36 12.65
C ALA A 314 -21.05 -6.14 11.78
N ARG A 315 -19.98 -6.92 11.99
CA ARG A 315 -18.76 -6.90 11.14
C ARG A 315 -19.09 -7.24 9.69
N ILE A 316 -19.90 -8.27 9.46
CA ILE A 316 -20.37 -8.66 8.12
C ILE A 316 -21.25 -7.57 7.51
N ALA A 317 -22.20 -7.02 8.27
CA ALA A 317 -23.09 -5.96 7.78
C ALA A 317 -22.31 -4.72 7.33
N ILE A 318 -21.29 -4.29 8.10
CA ILE A 318 -20.39 -3.20 7.72
C ILE A 318 -19.63 -3.54 6.43
N ALA A 319 -19.05 -4.75 6.35
CA ALA A 319 -18.33 -5.20 5.17
C ALA A 319 -19.22 -5.17 3.91
N VAL A 320 -20.42 -5.76 3.99
CA VAL A 320 -21.39 -5.81 2.88
C VAL A 320 -21.79 -4.41 2.44
N THR A 321 -22.09 -3.51 3.39
CA THR A 321 -22.50 -2.13 3.08
C THR A 321 -21.40 -1.38 2.32
N ILE A 322 -20.15 -1.50 2.78
CA ILE A 322 -19.01 -0.85 2.13
C ILE A 322 -18.77 -1.44 0.73
N LEU A 323 -18.78 -2.78 0.63
CA LEU A 323 -18.50 -3.46 -0.63
C LEU A 323 -19.57 -3.19 -1.69
N ILE A 324 -20.86 -3.10 -1.32
CA ILE A 324 -21.91 -2.68 -2.26
C ILE A 324 -21.62 -1.28 -2.81
N GLY A 325 -21.27 -0.33 -1.94
CA GLY A 325 -20.88 1.01 -2.36
C GLY A 325 -19.66 1.00 -3.28
N CYS A 326 -18.64 0.19 -2.95
CA CYS A 326 -17.42 0.06 -3.76
C CYS A 326 -17.69 -0.58 -5.13
N ILE A 327 -18.55 -1.60 -5.22
CA ILE A 327 -18.96 -2.21 -6.50
C ILE A 327 -19.67 -1.17 -7.37
N PHE A 328 -20.60 -0.38 -6.81
CA PHE A 328 -21.27 0.68 -7.55
C PHE A 328 -20.30 1.73 -8.08
N VAL A 329 -19.33 2.14 -7.27
CA VAL A 329 -18.29 3.09 -7.68
C VAL A 329 -17.39 2.47 -8.76
N ALA A 330 -16.99 1.21 -8.60
CA ALA A 330 -16.19 0.46 -9.57
C ALA A 330 -16.88 0.36 -10.93
N ASP A 331 -18.16 0.01 -10.96
CA ASP A 331 -18.98 -0.13 -12.17
C ASP A 331 -19.19 1.22 -12.86
N ARG A 332 -19.41 2.30 -12.09
CA ARG A 332 -19.67 3.63 -12.62
C ARG A 332 -18.47 4.31 -13.26
N PHE A 333 -17.27 4.14 -12.68
CA PHE A 333 -16.07 4.87 -13.09
C PHE A 333 -15.06 4.00 -13.84
N GLY A 334 -15.01 2.69 -13.56
CA GLY A 334 -14.03 1.77 -14.12
C GLY A 334 -12.61 1.93 -13.54
N LEU A 335 -11.75 0.94 -13.81
CA LEU A 335 -10.40 0.85 -13.20
C LEU A 335 -9.51 2.05 -13.55
N ILE A 336 -9.48 2.45 -14.82
CA ILE A 336 -8.59 3.51 -15.30
C ILE A 336 -8.93 4.85 -14.62
N ALA A 337 -10.21 5.25 -14.63
CA ALA A 337 -10.62 6.54 -14.07
C ALA A 337 -10.46 6.59 -12.54
N LEU A 338 -10.69 5.46 -11.84
CA LEU A 338 -10.47 5.37 -10.40
C LEU A 338 -8.99 5.57 -10.03
N ILE A 339 -8.07 5.02 -10.82
CA ILE A 339 -6.64 5.21 -10.61
C ILE A 339 -6.22 6.62 -11.02
N ALA A 340 -6.52 7.04 -12.25
CA ALA A 340 -6.08 8.32 -12.79
C ALA A 340 -6.60 9.51 -11.96
N SER A 341 -7.91 9.60 -11.78
CA SER A 341 -8.55 10.75 -11.10
C SER A 341 -8.69 10.54 -9.59
N GLY A 342 -9.07 9.32 -9.18
CA GLY A 342 -9.32 9.00 -7.78
C GLY A 342 -8.06 9.05 -6.94
N TYR A 343 -6.99 8.38 -7.34
CA TYR A 343 -5.72 8.40 -6.60
C TYR A 343 -5.04 9.77 -6.67
N THR A 344 -5.20 10.50 -7.79
CA THR A 344 -4.71 11.89 -7.87
C THR A 344 -5.41 12.79 -6.87
N ALA A 345 -6.73 12.69 -6.73
CA ALA A 345 -7.49 13.43 -5.71
C ALA A 345 -7.02 13.09 -4.28
N LEU A 346 -6.84 11.79 -4.00
CA LEU A 346 -6.29 11.35 -2.71
C LEU A 346 -4.86 11.85 -2.46
N ALA A 347 -4.01 11.90 -3.48
CA ALA A 347 -2.67 12.45 -3.37
C ALA A 347 -2.70 13.89 -2.86
N TYR A 348 -3.53 14.75 -3.44
CA TYR A 348 -3.68 16.14 -2.98
C TYR A 348 -4.23 16.23 -1.55
N ILE A 349 -5.19 15.37 -1.20
CA ILE A 349 -5.71 15.30 0.17
C ILE A 349 -4.58 14.93 1.15
N PHE A 350 -3.81 13.87 0.88
CA PHE A 350 -2.74 13.44 1.78
C PHE A 350 -1.54 14.39 1.81
N ILE A 351 -1.27 15.11 0.72
CA ILE A 351 -0.30 16.22 0.77
C ILE A 351 -0.76 17.25 1.81
N GLY A 352 -2.03 17.67 1.77
CA GLY A 352 -2.56 18.70 2.68
C GLY A 352 -2.70 18.26 4.13
N VAL A 353 -3.21 17.03 4.37
CA VAL A 353 -3.56 16.60 5.74
C VAL A 353 -2.47 15.79 6.44
N TYR A 354 -1.48 15.28 5.70
CA TYR A 354 -0.44 14.45 6.28
C TYR A 354 0.97 14.95 5.95
N ILE A 355 1.34 15.02 4.65
CA ILE A 355 2.74 15.28 4.26
C ILE A 355 3.18 16.68 4.68
N LEU A 356 2.44 17.72 4.29
CA LEU A 356 2.78 19.09 4.65
C LEU A 356 2.79 19.32 6.17
N PRO A 357 1.77 18.90 6.95
CA PRO A 357 1.83 19.01 8.41
C PRO A 357 3.01 18.26 9.04
N LEU A 358 3.34 17.07 8.54
CA LEU A 358 4.47 16.29 9.05
C LEU A 358 5.80 16.99 8.80
N MET A 359 6.01 17.45 7.55
CA MET A 359 7.27 18.09 7.13
C MET A 359 7.44 19.51 7.66
N THR A 360 6.40 20.12 8.19
CA THR A 360 6.43 21.43 8.82
C THR A 360 6.28 21.32 10.34
N LEU A 361 5.06 21.16 10.84
CA LEU A 361 4.74 21.09 12.27
C LEU A 361 5.43 19.90 12.95
N GLY A 362 5.48 18.74 12.28
CA GLY A 362 6.09 17.53 12.80
C GLY A 362 7.58 17.71 13.04
N ILE A 363 8.30 18.27 12.07
CA ILE A 363 9.74 18.53 12.19
C ILE A 363 10.01 19.55 13.31
N VAL A 364 9.25 20.65 13.38
CA VAL A 364 9.38 21.64 14.45
C VAL A 364 9.16 21.01 15.84
N LYS A 365 8.13 20.17 15.98
CA LYS A 365 7.86 19.45 17.23
C LYS A 365 8.99 18.47 17.59
N LEU A 366 9.58 17.78 16.60
CA LEU A 366 10.74 16.91 16.81
C LEU A 366 11.95 17.67 17.33
N TYR A 367 12.28 18.84 16.77
CA TYR A 367 13.37 19.69 17.28
C TYR A 367 13.10 20.13 18.71
N ARG A 368 11.94 20.66 19.00
CA ARG A 368 11.57 21.13 20.35
C ARG A 368 11.56 20.00 21.39
N ASN A 369 11.25 18.78 21.00
CA ASN A 369 11.29 17.61 21.90
C ASN A 369 12.72 17.14 22.18
N THR A 370 13.66 17.40 21.27
CA THR A 370 15.09 17.09 21.45
C THR A 370 15.74 18.03 22.48
N ASP A 371 15.25 19.26 22.61
CA ASP A 371 15.78 20.28 23.52
C ASP A 371 15.22 20.19 24.96
N ARG A 372 14.27 19.29 25.21
CA ARG A 372 13.80 19.04 26.59
C ARG A 372 14.82 18.18 27.32
N PRO A 373 15.40 18.63 28.46
CA PRO A 373 16.27 17.77 29.27
C PRO A 373 15.46 16.54 29.69
N ARG A 374 16.05 15.36 29.50
CA ARG A 374 15.49 14.11 30.02
C ARG A 374 15.41 14.25 31.52
N LEU A 375 14.17 14.22 32.07
CA LEU A 375 14.00 14.15 33.50
C LEU A 375 14.63 12.88 34.04
N PRO A 376 15.30 12.89 35.24
CA PRO A 376 16.08 11.76 35.77
C PRO A 376 15.26 10.49 36.10
N ASP A 377 13.93 10.53 36.05
CA ASP A 377 13.01 9.47 36.48
C ASP A 377 12.31 8.75 35.31
N ASP A 378 12.94 8.57 34.16
CA ASP A 378 12.38 7.75 33.08
C ASP A 378 12.65 6.25 33.38
N PRO A 379 11.62 5.46 33.78
CA PRO A 379 11.80 4.06 34.22
C PRO A 379 12.25 3.08 33.13
N ALA A 380 12.72 3.55 32.00
CA ALA A 380 13.19 2.74 30.88
C ALA A 380 14.71 2.46 30.91
N THR A 381 15.41 2.82 32.02
CA THR A 381 16.88 2.61 32.16
C THR A 381 17.29 1.86 33.42
N SER A 382 16.37 1.13 34.08
CA SER A 382 16.72 0.16 35.13
C SER A 382 16.44 -1.28 34.70
#